data_772495b3602b31649c291d8716827bf7
#
_entry.id   772495b3602b31649c291d8716827bf7
#
_cell.length_a   1.000
_cell.length_b   1.000
_cell.length_c   1.000
_cell.angle_alpha   90.00
_cell.angle_beta   90.00
_cell.angle_gamma   90.00
#
_symmetry.space_group_name_H-M   'P 1'
#
loop_
_entity.id
_entity.type
_entity.pdbx_description
1 polymer ?
#
loop_
_entity_poly.entity_id
_entity_poly.type
_entity_poly.pdbx_seq_one_letter_code
_entity_poly.pdbx_strand_id
1 'polypeptide(L)'
;MSTAKGKLIDFMKKQIANENEIVKSVTNGIKNINNPPVKAVLKGISLDSTKHAELYASAITLLSTTSQALTQENLDEQRELVEKHINLEADLIKKLEIELPSIENKKVAFLLNSILMDERRHHAMLKTVLEIIVRGETITEDDWWKLLWEESPFHGAPGG
;
A
#
# COMPACT_ATOMS: atom_id res chain seq x y z
N MET A 1 21.96 -25.78 6.74
CA MET A 1 21.99 -24.28 6.83
C MET A 1 20.85 -23.72 6.02
N SER A 2 20.03 -22.83 6.59
CA SER A 2 18.96 -22.16 5.83
C SER A 2 19.59 -21.27 4.75
N THR A 3 19.09 -21.32 3.51
CA THR A 3 19.52 -20.45 2.42
C THR A 3 19.16 -19.00 2.76
N ALA A 4 19.79 -18.00 2.10
CA ALA A 4 19.42 -16.58 2.25
C ALA A 4 17.92 -16.38 2.02
N LYS A 5 17.36 -16.99 0.98
CA LYS A 5 15.93 -17.03 0.66
C LYS A 5 15.08 -17.59 1.82
N GLY A 6 15.52 -18.70 2.44
CA GLY A 6 14.81 -19.27 3.58
C GLY A 6 14.76 -18.33 4.77
N LYS A 7 15.88 -17.65 5.08
CA LYS A 7 15.93 -16.66 6.16
C LYS A 7 14.99 -15.47 5.90
N LEU A 8 14.91 -15.01 4.66
CA LEU A 8 14.01 -13.92 4.27
C LEU A 8 12.54 -14.32 4.41
N ILE A 9 12.18 -15.53 3.97
CA ILE A 9 10.83 -16.07 4.15
C ILE A 9 10.47 -16.18 5.64
N ASP A 10 11.39 -16.70 6.47
CA ASP A 10 11.16 -16.81 7.91
C ASP A 10 10.99 -15.43 8.58
N PHE A 11 11.76 -14.43 8.14
CA PHE A 11 11.60 -13.04 8.56
C PHE A 11 10.19 -12.54 8.22
N MET A 12 9.75 -12.65 6.95
CA MET A 12 8.44 -12.18 6.52
C MET A 12 7.29 -12.88 7.26
N LYS A 13 7.38 -14.19 7.52
CA LYS A 13 6.40 -14.91 8.34
C LYS A 13 6.28 -14.35 9.74
N LYS A 14 7.41 -13.97 10.36
CA LYS A 14 7.41 -13.30 11.67
C LYS A 14 6.75 -11.93 11.61
N GLN A 15 7.00 -11.16 10.54
CA GLN A 15 6.34 -9.86 10.38
C GLN A 15 4.83 -10.01 10.21
N ILE A 16 4.36 -10.97 9.42
CA ILE A 16 2.92 -11.28 9.32
C ILE A 16 2.30 -11.55 10.70
N ALA A 17 2.98 -12.33 11.54
CA ALA A 17 2.51 -12.60 12.89
C ALA A 17 2.44 -11.32 13.75
N ASN A 18 3.45 -10.44 13.65
CA ASN A 18 3.48 -9.16 14.36
C ASN A 18 2.35 -8.23 13.89
N GLU A 19 2.15 -8.09 12.57
CA GLU A 19 1.06 -7.29 12.02
C GLU A 19 -0.31 -7.79 12.48
N ASN A 20 -0.54 -9.10 12.47
CA ASN A 20 -1.78 -9.69 12.96
C ASN A 20 -2.00 -9.45 14.46
N GLU A 21 -0.95 -9.41 15.27
CA GLU A 21 -1.06 -9.09 16.69
C GLU A 21 -1.41 -7.61 16.89
N ILE A 22 -0.85 -6.69 16.07
CA ILE A 22 -1.24 -5.27 16.06
C ILE A 22 -2.74 -5.14 15.75
N VAL A 23 -3.22 -5.79 14.69
CA VAL A 23 -4.64 -5.79 14.30
C VAL A 23 -5.52 -6.24 15.45
N LYS A 24 -5.17 -7.35 16.09
CA LYS A 24 -5.92 -7.91 17.23
C LYS A 24 -5.91 -6.97 18.43
N SER A 25 -4.74 -6.45 18.79
CA SER A 25 -4.58 -5.51 19.92
C SER A 25 -5.38 -4.25 19.71
N VAL A 26 -5.26 -3.61 18.54
CA VAL A 26 -5.99 -2.38 18.21
C VAL A 26 -7.50 -2.66 18.18
N THR A 27 -7.95 -3.73 17.52
CA THR A 27 -9.38 -4.08 17.43
C THR A 27 -9.99 -4.26 18.81
N ASN A 28 -9.26 -4.83 19.76
CA ASN A 28 -9.74 -4.98 21.13
C ASN A 28 -9.67 -3.64 21.90
N GLY A 29 -8.57 -2.89 21.76
CA GLY A 29 -8.38 -1.63 22.48
C GLY A 29 -9.38 -0.56 22.10
N ILE A 30 -9.77 -0.44 20.82
CA ILE A 30 -10.70 0.60 20.36
C ILE A 30 -12.15 0.39 20.82
N LYS A 31 -12.50 -0.78 21.36
CA LYS A 31 -13.87 -1.04 21.84
C LYS A 31 -14.28 -0.08 22.95
N ASN A 32 -13.34 0.27 23.81
CA ASN A 32 -13.57 1.14 24.98
C ASN A 32 -13.21 2.61 24.72
N ILE A 33 -12.86 2.99 23.51
CA ILE A 33 -12.53 4.36 23.16
C ILE A 33 -13.78 5.07 22.67
N ASN A 34 -14.22 6.11 23.43
CA ASN A 34 -15.38 6.92 23.10
C ASN A 34 -15.05 8.17 22.27
N ASN A 35 -13.78 8.40 21.95
CA ASN A 35 -13.33 9.55 21.15
C ASN A 35 -13.28 9.15 19.65
N PRO A 36 -14.21 9.63 18.80
CA PRO A 36 -14.32 9.19 17.42
C PRO A 36 -13.03 9.47 16.58
N PRO A 37 -12.40 10.65 16.66
CA PRO A 37 -11.14 10.91 15.96
C PRO A 37 -10.02 9.95 16.34
N VAL A 38 -9.81 9.70 17.62
CA VAL A 38 -8.79 8.76 18.11
C VAL A 38 -9.09 7.34 17.65
N LYS A 39 -10.35 6.94 17.74
CA LYS A 39 -10.81 5.62 17.27
C LYS A 39 -10.56 5.43 15.77
N ALA A 40 -10.82 6.47 14.96
CA ALA A 40 -10.61 6.44 13.52
C ALA A 40 -9.13 6.28 13.18
N VAL A 41 -8.22 7.06 13.81
CA VAL A 41 -6.78 6.96 13.60
C VAL A 41 -6.26 5.56 13.96
N LEU A 42 -6.63 5.03 15.13
CA LEU A 42 -6.22 3.68 15.54
C LEU A 42 -6.75 2.60 14.60
N LYS A 43 -7.99 2.74 14.11
CA LYS A 43 -8.54 1.84 13.10
C LYS A 43 -7.75 1.92 11.79
N GLY A 44 -7.32 3.11 11.37
CA GLY A 44 -6.43 3.29 10.21
C GLY A 44 -5.14 2.48 10.36
N ILE A 45 -4.48 2.56 11.52
CA ILE A 45 -3.27 1.76 11.82
C ILE A 45 -3.55 0.25 11.70
N SER A 46 -4.69 -0.22 12.20
CA SER A 46 -5.08 -1.63 12.08
C SER A 46 -5.30 -2.07 10.63
N LEU A 47 -5.86 -1.21 9.80
CA LEU A 47 -6.05 -1.47 8.37
C LEU A 47 -4.70 -1.49 7.62
N ASP A 48 -3.77 -0.60 7.98
CA ASP A 48 -2.41 -0.62 7.44
C ASP A 48 -1.68 -1.91 7.81
N SER A 49 -1.78 -2.37 9.06
CA SER A 49 -1.20 -3.64 9.47
C SER A 49 -1.79 -4.83 8.71
N THR A 50 -3.09 -4.82 8.41
CA THR A 50 -3.72 -5.84 7.56
C THR A 50 -3.10 -5.83 6.16
N LYS A 51 -2.99 -4.67 5.54
CA LYS A 51 -2.35 -4.49 4.23
C LYS A 51 -0.90 -4.97 4.24
N HIS A 52 -0.12 -4.63 5.26
CA HIS A 52 1.27 -5.07 5.37
C HIS A 52 1.38 -6.60 5.47
N ALA A 53 0.52 -7.26 6.24
CA ALA A 53 0.49 -8.72 6.32
C ALA A 53 0.22 -9.37 4.95
N GLU A 54 -0.70 -8.80 4.15
CA GLU A 54 -1.00 -9.27 2.80
C GLU A 54 0.17 -9.05 1.83
N LEU A 55 0.87 -7.90 1.92
CA LEU A 55 2.06 -7.62 1.12
C LEU A 55 3.19 -8.60 1.44
N TYR A 56 3.46 -8.90 2.72
CA TYR A 56 4.43 -9.93 3.11
C TYR A 56 4.05 -11.31 2.58
N ALA A 57 2.76 -11.68 2.65
CA ALA A 57 2.28 -12.96 2.12
C ALA A 57 2.47 -13.05 0.60
N SER A 58 2.18 -11.96 -0.12
CA SER A 58 2.40 -11.85 -1.56
C SER A 58 3.88 -11.98 -1.91
N ALA A 59 4.77 -11.32 -1.17
CA ALA A 59 6.22 -11.41 -1.35
C ALA A 59 6.74 -12.86 -1.12
N ILE A 60 6.20 -13.57 -0.11
CA ILE A 60 6.51 -15.00 0.09
C ILE A 60 6.08 -15.83 -1.11
N THR A 61 4.89 -15.57 -1.66
CA THR A 61 4.37 -16.26 -2.84
C THR A 61 5.30 -16.06 -4.03
N LEU A 62 5.69 -14.81 -4.34
CA LEU A 62 6.64 -14.49 -5.42
C LEU A 62 7.98 -15.23 -5.27
N LEU A 63 8.47 -15.38 -4.04
CA LEU A 63 9.70 -16.14 -3.79
C LEU A 63 9.52 -17.65 -3.86
N SER A 64 8.32 -18.18 -3.72
CA SER A 64 8.04 -19.61 -3.55
C SER A 64 7.44 -20.29 -4.78
N THR A 65 6.81 -19.53 -5.65
CA THR A 65 6.09 -20.04 -6.83
C THR A 65 6.54 -19.31 -8.08
N THR A 66 6.48 -19.98 -9.22
CA THR A 66 6.58 -19.35 -10.54
C THR A 66 5.28 -18.60 -10.81
N SER A 67 5.37 -17.31 -11.16
CA SER A 67 4.23 -16.50 -11.59
C SER A 67 3.52 -17.16 -12.76
N GLN A 68 2.18 -17.25 -12.69
CA GLN A 68 1.40 -17.57 -13.87
C GLN A 68 1.30 -16.32 -14.74
N ALA A 69 1.53 -16.48 -16.04
CA ALA A 69 1.29 -15.42 -17.00
C ALA A 69 -0.20 -15.01 -16.97
N LEU A 70 -0.46 -13.72 -16.92
CA LEU A 70 -1.81 -13.16 -17.03
C LEU A 70 -2.28 -13.26 -18.48
N THR A 71 -3.57 -13.50 -18.68
CA THR A 71 -4.17 -13.42 -20.02
C THR A 71 -4.35 -11.95 -20.43
N GLN A 72 -4.42 -11.68 -21.74
CA GLN A 72 -4.65 -10.31 -22.22
C GLN A 72 -5.97 -9.74 -21.68
N GLU A 73 -7.02 -10.54 -21.60
CA GLU A 73 -8.31 -10.13 -21.03
C GLU A 73 -8.16 -9.67 -19.57
N ASN A 74 -7.43 -10.40 -18.74
CA ASN A 74 -7.14 -10.00 -17.35
C ASN A 74 -6.34 -8.70 -17.28
N LEU A 75 -5.41 -8.48 -18.20
CA LEU A 75 -4.62 -7.25 -18.26
C LEU A 75 -5.48 -6.04 -18.64
N ASP A 76 -6.39 -6.20 -19.59
CA ASP A 76 -7.29 -5.13 -20.03
C ASP A 76 -8.29 -4.72 -18.93
N GLU A 77 -8.89 -5.71 -18.24
CA GLU A 77 -9.76 -5.45 -17.08
C GLU A 77 -9.01 -4.72 -15.93
N GLN A 78 -7.79 -5.16 -15.65
CA GLN A 78 -6.96 -4.53 -14.61
C GLN A 78 -6.56 -3.11 -15.00
N ARG A 79 -6.25 -2.87 -16.27
CA ARG A 79 -5.92 -1.55 -16.80
C ARG A 79 -7.09 -0.58 -16.59
N GLU A 80 -8.29 -0.94 -17.03
CA GLU A 80 -9.49 -0.10 -16.90
C GLU A 80 -9.75 0.25 -15.42
N LEU A 81 -9.65 -0.74 -14.53
CA LEU A 81 -9.80 -0.55 -13.10
C LEU A 81 -8.78 0.47 -12.55
N VAL A 82 -7.50 0.29 -12.87
CA VAL A 82 -6.42 1.13 -12.36
C VAL A 82 -6.51 2.55 -12.91
N GLU A 83 -6.75 2.73 -14.21
CA GLU A 83 -6.93 4.06 -14.84
C GLU A 83 -8.09 4.83 -14.22
N LYS A 84 -9.22 4.15 -13.97
CA LYS A 84 -10.36 4.75 -13.29
C LYS A 84 -9.99 5.25 -11.89
N HIS A 85 -9.27 4.44 -11.11
CA HIS A 85 -8.86 4.82 -9.75
C HIS A 85 -7.82 5.95 -9.76
N ILE A 86 -6.85 5.96 -10.69
CA ILE A 86 -5.89 7.07 -10.85
C ILE A 86 -6.63 8.41 -11.04
N ASN A 87 -7.67 8.44 -11.86
CA ASN A 87 -8.44 9.65 -12.12
C ASN A 87 -9.24 10.08 -10.88
N LEU A 88 -9.88 9.16 -10.18
CA LEU A 88 -10.63 9.44 -8.94
C LEU A 88 -9.73 10.01 -7.85
N GLU A 89 -8.56 9.44 -7.64
CA GLU A 89 -7.60 9.90 -6.63
C GLU A 89 -6.99 11.25 -7.01
N ALA A 90 -6.67 11.49 -8.29
CA ALA A 90 -6.21 12.80 -8.75
C ALA A 90 -7.22 13.91 -8.45
N ASP A 91 -8.51 13.67 -8.69
CA ASP A 91 -9.57 14.60 -8.38
C ASP A 91 -9.73 14.84 -6.88
N LEU A 92 -9.61 13.78 -6.06
CA LEU A 92 -9.69 13.88 -4.61
C LEU A 92 -8.50 14.66 -4.03
N ILE A 93 -7.30 14.36 -4.47
CA ILE A 93 -6.07 15.08 -4.09
C ILE A 93 -6.23 16.57 -4.38
N LYS A 94 -6.63 16.93 -5.60
CA LYS A 94 -6.85 18.32 -6.00
C LYS A 94 -7.88 19.04 -5.11
N LYS A 95 -8.99 18.40 -4.80
CA LYS A 95 -10.03 18.96 -3.93
C LYS A 95 -9.51 19.18 -2.52
N LEU A 96 -8.80 18.19 -1.94
CA LEU A 96 -8.21 18.33 -0.59
C LEU A 96 -7.15 19.44 -0.54
N GLU A 97 -6.31 19.58 -1.57
CA GLU A 97 -5.30 20.65 -1.65
C GLU A 97 -5.92 22.04 -1.69
N ILE A 98 -7.09 22.20 -2.33
CA ILE A 98 -7.83 23.46 -2.38
C ILE A 98 -8.47 23.78 -1.03
N GLU A 99 -9.08 22.80 -0.37
CA GLU A 99 -9.87 23.02 0.85
C GLU A 99 -8.99 23.15 2.11
N LEU A 100 -7.90 22.40 2.20
CA LEU A 100 -7.04 22.33 3.40
C LEU A 100 -6.58 23.70 3.92
N PRO A 101 -6.16 24.67 3.07
CA PRO A 101 -5.69 25.97 3.56
C PRO A 101 -6.79 26.81 4.26
N SER A 102 -8.05 26.55 3.99
CA SER A 102 -9.20 27.27 4.57
C SER A 102 -9.66 26.70 5.92
N ILE A 103 -9.11 25.55 6.35
CA ILE A 103 -9.59 24.86 7.53
C ILE A 103 -8.91 25.41 8.79
N GLU A 104 -9.68 26.15 9.58
CA GLU A 104 -9.19 26.74 10.85
C GLU A 104 -9.02 25.70 11.98
N ASN A 105 -9.86 24.66 11.99
CA ASN A 105 -9.80 23.62 13.00
C ASN A 105 -8.62 22.69 12.78
N LYS A 106 -7.56 22.86 13.59
CA LYS A 106 -6.31 22.09 13.47
C LYS A 106 -6.50 20.57 13.53
N LYS A 107 -7.50 20.08 14.29
CA LYS A 107 -7.77 18.63 14.38
C LYS A 107 -8.39 18.10 13.09
N VAL A 108 -9.31 18.87 12.49
CA VAL A 108 -9.89 18.56 11.20
C VAL A 108 -8.81 18.61 10.11
N ALA A 109 -8.02 19.69 10.08
CA ALA A 109 -6.91 19.84 9.14
C ALA A 109 -5.92 18.66 9.24
N PHE A 110 -5.58 18.21 10.45
CA PHE A 110 -4.72 17.04 10.66
C PHE A 110 -5.31 15.77 10.01
N LEU A 111 -6.59 15.48 10.25
CA LEU A 111 -7.23 14.28 9.70
C LEU A 111 -7.29 14.33 8.16
N LEU A 112 -7.67 15.47 7.60
CA LEU A 112 -7.74 15.63 6.14
C LEU A 112 -6.37 15.62 5.48
N ASN A 113 -5.34 16.16 6.15
CA ASN A 113 -3.97 16.07 5.65
C ASN A 113 -3.45 14.62 5.67
N SER A 114 -3.83 13.83 6.67
CA SER A 114 -3.51 12.39 6.69
C SER A 114 -4.13 11.66 5.50
N ILE A 115 -5.40 11.96 5.17
CA ILE A 115 -6.05 11.42 3.97
C ILE A 115 -5.29 11.85 2.72
N LEU A 116 -4.95 13.14 2.59
CA LEU A 116 -4.21 13.65 1.43
C LEU A 116 -2.88 12.93 1.22
N MET A 117 -2.15 12.65 2.31
CA MET A 117 -0.90 11.90 2.23
C MET A 117 -1.10 10.47 1.74
N ASP A 118 -2.15 9.81 2.22
CA ASP A 118 -2.50 8.46 1.79
C ASP A 118 -2.90 8.42 0.31
N GLU A 119 -3.75 9.35 -0.14
CA GLU A 119 -4.19 9.43 -1.53
C GLU A 119 -3.02 9.71 -2.50
N ARG A 120 -2.08 10.57 -2.12
CA ARG A 120 -0.86 10.80 -2.92
C ARG A 120 -0.03 9.53 -3.06
N ARG A 121 0.11 8.75 -1.98
CA ARG A 121 0.82 7.47 -2.00
C ARG A 121 0.10 6.46 -2.88
N HIS A 122 -1.20 6.31 -2.73
CA HIS A 122 -2.01 5.39 -3.56
C HIS A 122 -1.94 5.76 -5.03
N HIS A 123 -2.09 7.04 -5.35
CA HIS A 123 -1.99 7.54 -6.72
C HIS A 123 -0.65 7.22 -7.38
N ALA A 124 0.46 7.39 -6.65
CA ALA A 124 1.77 7.02 -7.16
C ALA A 124 1.90 5.50 -7.36
N MET A 125 1.42 4.70 -6.41
CA MET A 125 1.42 3.23 -6.54
C MET A 125 0.56 2.76 -7.74
N LEU A 126 -0.63 3.32 -7.94
CA LEU A 126 -1.50 2.98 -9.07
C LEU A 126 -0.84 3.30 -10.41
N LYS A 127 -0.14 4.42 -10.52
CA LYS A 127 0.65 4.75 -11.72
C LYS A 127 1.73 3.70 -12.00
N THR A 128 2.46 3.28 -10.97
CA THR A 128 3.46 2.22 -11.10
C THR A 128 2.81 0.90 -11.53
N VAL A 129 1.67 0.53 -10.93
CA VAL A 129 0.93 -0.67 -11.33
C VAL A 129 0.44 -0.58 -12.78
N LEU A 130 -0.07 0.59 -13.20
CA LEU A 130 -0.49 0.80 -14.59
C LEU A 130 0.67 0.63 -15.56
N GLU A 131 1.85 1.19 -15.25
CA GLU A 131 3.05 1.01 -16.08
C GLU A 131 3.44 -0.46 -16.21
N ILE A 132 3.35 -1.23 -15.13
CA ILE A 132 3.59 -2.67 -15.14
C ILE A 132 2.57 -3.39 -16.03
N ILE A 133 1.28 -3.09 -15.91
CA ILE A 133 0.23 -3.68 -16.73
C ILE A 133 0.43 -3.36 -18.21
N VAL A 134 0.73 -2.11 -18.55
CA VAL A 134 0.94 -1.65 -19.94
C VAL A 134 2.19 -2.25 -20.56
N ARG A 135 3.26 -2.45 -19.78
CA ARG A 135 4.50 -3.10 -20.23
C ARG A 135 4.44 -4.63 -20.15
N GLY A 136 3.41 -5.17 -19.55
CA GLY A 136 3.36 -6.51 -18.96
C GLY A 136 3.43 -7.71 -19.91
N GLU A 137 3.49 -7.54 -21.22
CA GLU A 137 3.70 -8.69 -22.13
C GLU A 137 5.20 -9.05 -22.33
N THR A 138 6.11 -8.22 -21.83
CA THR A 138 7.55 -8.38 -22.06
C THR A 138 8.43 -8.25 -20.82
N ILE A 139 7.83 -8.07 -19.64
CA ILE A 139 8.58 -7.80 -18.40
C ILE A 139 8.92 -9.11 -17.70
N THR A 140 10.22 -9.36 -17.51
CA THR A 140 10.74 -10.42 -16.66
C THR A 140 10.52 -10.08 -15.18
N GLU A 141 10.60 -11.09 -14.29
CA GLU A 141 10.51 -10.90 -12.84
C GLU A 141 11.53 -9.87 -12.31
N ASP A 142 12.73 -9.81 -12.92
CA ASP A 142 13.77 -8.85 -12.57
C ASP A 142 13.43 -7.42 -13.00
N ASP A 143 12.77 -7.22 -14.15
CA ASP A 143 12.30 -5.92 -14.62
C ASP A 143 11.17 -5.38 -13.73
N TRP A 144 10.30 -6.27 -13.23
CA TRP A 144 9.23 -5.96 -12.30
C TRP A 144 9.77 -5.39 -10.98
N TRP A 145 10.84 -6.02 -10.43
CA TRP A 145 11.55 -5.55 -9.24
C TRP A 145 12.18 -4.17 -9.45
N LYS A 146 12.80 -3.96 -10.59
CA LYS A 146 13.46 -2.72 -10.94
C LYS A 146 12.46 -1.56 -10.99
N LEU A 147 11.32 -1.76 -11.64
CA LEU A 147 10.24 -0.78 -11.74
C LEU A 147 9.64 -0.42 -10.38
N LEU A 148 9.34 -1.40 -9.54
CA LEU A 148 8.75 -1.16 -8.23
C LEU A 148 9.74 -0.56 -7.23
N TRP A 149 11.03 -0.90 -7.36
CA TRP A 149 11.99 -0.63 -6.31
C TRP A 149 12.94 0.51 -6.63
N GLU A 150 13.45 0.61 -7.84
CA GLU A 150 14.40 1.66 -8.23
C GLU A 150 13.72 2.97 -8.66
N GLU A 151 12.53 2.89 -9.26
CA GLU A 151 11.82 4.06 -9.81
C GLU A 151 10.67 4.55 -8.91
N SER A 152 10.38 3.86 -7.80
CA SER A 152 9.32 4.28 -6.87
C SER A 152 9.78 5.45 -5.99
N PRO A 153 9.01 6.55 -5.91
CA PRO A 153 9.35 7.70 -5.05
C PRO A 153 9.29 7.38 -3.54
N PHE A 154 9.02 6.13 -3.17
CA PHE A 154 8.88 5.66 -1.79
C PHE A 154 10.16 5.14 -1.15
N HIS A 155 11.29 5.11 -1.87
CA HIS A 155 12.58 4.96 -1.22
C HIS A 155 12.94 6.28 -0.55
N GLY A 156 12.50 6.41 0.70
CA GLY A 156 13.24 7.23 1.62
C GLY A 156 14.69 6.73 1.58
N ALA A 157 15.64 7.64 1.39
CA ALA A 157 17.05 7.31 1.50
C ALA A 157 17.25 6.44 2.75
N PRO A 158 18.11 5.40 2.69
CA PRO A 158 18.46 4.65 3.88
C PRO A 158 18.88 5.66 4.91
N GLY A 159 18.14 5.70 6.02
CA GLY A 159 18.32 6.69 7.06
C GLY A 159 19.76 6.72 7.50
N GLY A 160 20.32 7.90 7.47
CA GLY A 160 21.52 8.20 8.23
C GLY A 160 21.19 8.16 9.70
#